data_7678797b44c1ebe6bf76a67e810975cd
#
_entry.id   7678797b44c1ebe6bf76a67e810975cd
#
_cell.length_a   1.000
_cell.length_b   1.000
_cell.length_c   1.000
_cell.angle_alpha   90.00
_cell.angle_beta   90.00
_cell.angle_gamma   90.00
#
_symmetry.space_group_name_H-M   'P 1'
#
loop_
_entity.id
_entity.type
_entity.pdbx_description
1 polymer ?
#
loop_
_entity_poly.entity_id
_entity_poly.type
_entity_poly.pdbx_seq_one_letter_code
_entity_poly.pdbx_strand_id
1 'polypeptide(L)'
;MKLKNKLAGYLEYCKFRKELDEKTLKAYRIDLKQYFNFVSCDEPDKEKIEEYITELHKKYKQKTVKRKIATLKAYYNYLEEEEIINDNPFRRIKVKFKENVTLPRIIPREEIEQLLNFMYNRLDENDNSVYKYRLRDVVVVEMLF
;
A
#
# COMPACT_ATOMS: atom_id res chain seq x y z
N MET A 1 -1.89 8.50 29.03
CA MET A 1 -0.71 7.72 28.53
C MET A 1 -0.45 8.12 27.10
N LYS A 2 0.80 8.50 26.72
CA LYS A 2 1.04 9.03 25.36
C LYS A 2 1.08 7.90 24.33
N LEU A 3 0.00 7.71 23.56
CA LEU A 3 -0.06 6.72 22.48
C LEU A 3 1.10 6.86 21.49
N LYS A 4 1.54 8.11 21.23
CA LYS A 4 2.72 8.40 20.39
C LYS A 4 3.98 7.66 20.86
N ASN A 5 4.15 7.44 22.17
CA ASN A 5 5.34 6.76 22.73
C ASN A 5 5.33 5.26 22.42
N LYS A 6 4.19 4.68 22.07
CA LYS A 6 4.05 3.26 21.70
C LYS A 6 4.38 2.98 20.23
N LEU A 7 4.61 4.03 19.45
CA LEU A 7 4.91 3.90 18.00
C LEU A 7 6.17 3.05 17.74
N ALA A 8 7.22 3.21 18.56
CA ALA A 8 8.46 2.45 18.38
C ALA A 8 8.21 0.94 18.58
N GLY A 9 7.52 0.55 19.67
CA GLY A 9 7.17 -0.84 19.94
C GLY A 9 6.27 -1.44 18.85
N TYR A 10 5.31 -0.66 18.33
CA TYR A 10 4.47 -1.11 17.23
C TYR A 10 5.29 -1.39 15.94
N LEU A 11 6.22 -0.52 15.59
CA LEU A 11 7.06 -0.73 14.41
C LEU A 11 8.00 -1.93 14.58
N GLU A 12 8.49 -2.17 15.79
CA GLU A 12 9.26 -3.36 16.12
C GLU A 12 8.41 -4.63 16.03
N TYR A 13 7.19 -4.62 16.58
CA TYR A 13 6.20 -5.69 16.42
C TYR A 13 5.91 -5.98 14.93
N CYS A 14 5.70 -4.94 14.12
CA CYS A 14 5.47 -5.08 12.68
C CYS A 14 6.68 -5.69 11.96
N LYS A 15 7.91 -5.33 12.37
CA LYS A 15 9.13 -5.83 11.77
C LYS A 15 9.38 -7.31 12.09
N PHE A 16 9.27 -7.70 13.36
CA PHE A 16 9.71 -9.01 13.82
C PHE A 16 8.61 -10.05 13.95
N ARG A 17 7.35 -9.63 14.21
CA ARG A 17 6.22 -10.58 14.32
C ARG A 17 5.35 -10.63 13.07
N LYS A 18 5.23 -9.53 12.33
CA LYS A 18 4.48 -9.48 11.05
C LYS A 18 5.38 -9.56 9.82
N GLU A 19 6.69 -9.56 10.01
CA GLU A 19 7.71 -9.66 8.94
C GLU A 19 7.47 -8.68 7.78
N LEU A 20 7.02 -7.46 8.10
CA LEU A 20 6.74 -6.46 7.09
C LEU A 20 8.04 -5.89 6.51
N ASP A 21 8.01 -5.62 5.21
CA ASP A 21 9.15 -5.05 4.50
C ASP A 21 9.48 -3.61 4.95
N GLU A 22 10.71 -3.18 4.71
CA GLU A 22 11.23 -1.86 5.09
C GLU A 22 10.43 -0.71 4.45
N LYS A 23 9.87 -0.89 3.24
CA LYS A 23 9.07 0.13 2.54
C LYS A 23 7.73 0.32 3.25
N THR A 24 7.10 -0.77 3.68
CA THR A 24 5.85 -0.76 4.45
C THR A 24 6.06 -0.13 5.83
N LEU A 25 7.14 -0.50 6.53
CA LEU A 25 7.50 0.09 7.84
C LEU A 25 7.76 1.60 7.73
N LYS A 26 8.43 2.04 6.67
CA LYS A 26 8.65 3.46 6.40
C LYS A 26 7.34 4.20 6.16
N ALA A 27 6.42 3.60 5.38
CA ALA A 27 5.10 4.17 5.13
C ALA A 27 4.28 4.28 6.42
N TYR A 28 4.25 3.23 7.25
CA TYR A 28 3.57 3.23 8.55
C TYR A 28 4.12 4.32 9.47
N ARG A 29 5.43 4.44 9.56
CA ARG A 29 6.09 5.49 10.36
C ARG A 29 5.68 6.90 9.94
N ILE A 30 5.64 7.16 8.63
CA ILE A 30 5.25 8.46 8.08
C ILE A 30 3.78 8.75 8.38
N ASP A 31 2.89 7.79 8.12
CA ASP A 31 1.45 7.95 8.29
C ASP A 31 1.07 8.20 9.75
N LEU A 32 1.64 7.41 10.68
CA LEU A 32 1.39 7.58 12.11
C LEU A 32 1.98 8.87 12.67
N LYS A 33 3.18 9.29 12.22
CA LYS A 33 3.72 10.60 12.60
C LYS A 33 2.83 11.76 12.14
N GLN A 34 2.32 11.72 10.91
CA GLN A 34 1.41 12.74 10.40
C GLN A 34 0.10 12.80 11.21
N TYR A 35 -0.45 11.64 11.55
CA TYR A 35 -1.64 11.54 12.39
C TYR A 35 -1.41 12.16 13.77
N PHE A 36 -0.35 11.77 14.49
CA PHE A 36 -0.06 12.30 15.82
C PHE A 36 0.27 13.80 15.81
N ASN A 37 0.84 14.31 14.73
CA ASN A 37 1.06 15.76 14.59
C ASN A 37 -0.25 16.52 14.38
N PHE A 38 -1.24 15.93 13.72
CA PHE A 38 -2.55 16.53 13.52
C PHE A 38 -3.37 16.54 14.80
N VAL A 39 -3.46 15.39 15.47
CA VAL A 39 -4.36 15.20 16.61
C VAL A 39 -3.87 15.95 17.84
N SER A 40 -2.55 16.12 18.03
CA SER A 40 -1.91 16.88 19.12
C SER A 40 -2.36 16.52 20.56
N CYS A 41 -3.17 15.48 20.75
CA CYS A 41 -3.64 14.98 22.04
C CYS A 41 -3.20 13.53 22.29
N ASP A 42 -3.17 13.15 23.56
CA ASP A 42 -2.65 11.84 23.97
C ASP A 42 -3.65 10.71 23.72
N GLU A 43 -4.94 10.97 23.80
CA GLU A 43 -6.04 10.03 23.58
C GLU A 43 -7.10 10.69 22.68
N PRO A 44 -6.98 10.53 21.37
CA PRO A 44 -7.95 11.09 20.45
C PRO A 44 -9.28 10.36 20.53
N ASP A 45 -10.34 11.12 20.73
CA ASP A 45 -11.69 10.63 20.64
C ASP A 45 -12.12 10.36 19.18
N LYS A 46 -13.32 9.81 19.02
CA LYS A 46 -13.88 9.52 17.71
C LYS A 46 -13.97 10.77 16.81
N GLU A 47 -14.34 11.91 17.38
CA GLU A 47 -14.54 13.17 16.63
C GLU A 47 -13.22 13.64 16.01
N LYS A 48 -12.14 13.63 16.77
CA LYS A 48 -10.80 14.00 16.26
C LYS A 48 -10.30 13.07 15.16
N ILE A 49 -10.62 11.79 15.26
CA ILE A 49 -10.26 10.82 14.21
C ILE A 49 -11.07 11.10 12.94
N GLU A 50 -12.37 11.39 13.06
CA GLU A 50 -13.24 11.74 11.92
C GLU A 50 -12.82 13.07 11.26
N GLU A 51 -12.40 14.07 12.05
CA GLU A 51 -11.78 15.30 11.54
C GLU A 51 -10.53 14.99 10.71
N TYR A 52 -9.65 14.16 11.24
CA TYR A 52 -8.44 13.76 10.50
C TYR A 52 -8.77 13.03 9.20
N ILE A 53 -9.71 12.10 9.22
CA ILE A 53 -10.18 11.40 8.02
C ILE A 53 -10.72 12.38 6.98
N THR A 54 -11.50 13.37 7.41
CA THR A 54 -12.02 14.43 6.54
C THR A 54 -10.89 15.23 5.90
N GLU A 55 -9.87 15.60 6.68
CA GLU A 55 -8.69 16.30 6.16
C GLU A 55 -7.89 15.44 5.17
N LEU A 56 -7.79 14.14 5.40
CA LEU A 56 -7.15 13.24 4.45
C LEU A 56 -7.89 13.22 3.10
N HIS A 57 -9.22 13.19 3.10
CA HIS A 57 -10.02 13.23 1.86
C HIS A 57 -9.87 14.56 1.10
N LYS A 58 -9.65 15.68 1.78
CA LYS A 58 -9.39 16.97 1.13
C LYS A 58 -8.01 17.03 0.47
N LYS A 59 -6.99 16.41 1.08
CA LYS A 59 -5.58 16.56 0.68
C LYS A 59 -5.06 15.47 -0.24
N TYR A 60 -5.62 14.26 -0.19
CA TYR A 60 -5.02 13.09 -0.84
C TYR A 60 -6.00 12.35 -1.75
N LYS A 61 -5.46 11.67 -2.77
CA LYS A 61 -6.22 10.76 -3.61
C LYS A 61 -6.74 9.56 -2.80
N GLN A 62 -7.89 9.01 -3.18
CA GLN A 62 -8.59 7.92 -2.50
C GLN A 62 -7.68 6.73 -2.13
N LYS A 63 -6.78 6.30 -3.02
CA LYS A 63 -5.84 5.21 -2.76
C LYS A 63 -4.91 5.51 -1.57
N THR A 64 -4.42 6.75 -1.47
CA THR A 64 -3.58 7.20 -0.35
C THR A 64 -4.38 7.28 0.96
N VAL A 65 -5.62 7.77 0.90
CA VAL A 65 -6.51 7.82 2.07
C VAL A 65 -6.80 6.41 2.59
N LYS A 66 -7.15 5.46 1.70
CA LYS A 66 -7.36 4.05 2.07
C LYS A 66 -6.13 3.49 2.82
N ARG A 67 -4.93 3.70 2.30
CA ARG A 67 -3.69 3.22 2.92
C ARG A 67 -3.48 3.82 4.31
N LYS A 68 -3.61 5.15 4.45
CA LYS A 68 -3.42 5.85 5.73
C LYS A 68 -4.42 5.38 6.80
N ILE A 69 -5.68 5.23 6.44
CA ILE A 69 -6.71 4.72 7.35
C ILE A 69 -6.44 3.27 7.74
N ALA A 70 -5.98 2.43 6.80
CA ALA A 70 -5.61 1.05 7.09
C ALA A 70 -4.44 0.98 8.08
N THR A 71 -3.42 1.86 7.93
CA THR A 71 -2.31 1.98 8.88
C THR A 71 -2.79 2.35 10.28
N LEU A 72 -3.71 3.32 10.40
CA LEU A 72 -4.28 3.72 11.68
C LEU A 72 -5.09 2.59 12.33
N LYS A 73 -5.96 1.92 11.55
CA LYS A 73 -6.73 0.76 12.05
C LYS A 73 -5.81 -0.34 12.57
N ALA A 74 -4.74 -0.66 11.82
CA ALA A 74 -3.78 -1.68 12.25
C ALA A 74 -3.05 -1.28 13.53
N TYR A 75 -2.71 0.01 13.70
CA TYR A 75 -2.10 0.50 14.92
C TYR A 75 -3.03 0.44 16.13
N TYR A 76 -4.29 0.88 15.98
CA TYR A 76 -5.27 0.82 17.07
C TYR A 76 -5.67 -0.61 17.44
N ASN A 77 -5.71 -1.53 16.50
CA ASN A 77 -5.90 -2.95 16.80
C ASN A 77 -4.73 -3.50 17.62
N TYR A 78 -3.49 -3.16 17.27
CA TYR A 78 -2.32 -3.53 18.08
C TYR A 78 -2.40 -2.98 19.52
N LEU A 79 -2.81 -1.71 19.68
CA LEU A 79 -2.96 -1.13 21.02
C LEU A 79 -4.03 -1.83 21.86
N GLU A 80 -5.10 -2.29 21.24
CA GLU A 80 -6.17 -3.05 21.88
C GLU A 80 -5.71 -4.48 22.20
N GLU A 81 -5.02 -5.16 21.28
CA GLU A 81 -4.44 -6.50 21.47
C GLU A 81 -3.41 -6.56 22.62
N GLU A 82 -2.62 -5.48 22.78
CA GLU A 82 -1.64 -5.34 23.87
C GLU A 82 -2.25 -4.72 25.13
N GLU A 83 -3.57 -4.63 25.22
CA GLU A 83 -4.33 -4.09 26.38
C GLU A 83 -3.90 -2.67 26.80
N ILE A 84 -3.34 -1.88 25.84
CA ILE A 84 -2.93 -0.49 26.08
C ILE A 84 -4.13 0.43 26.08
N ILE A 85 -5.16 0.10 25.31
CA ILE A 85 -6.47 0.77 25.25
C ILE A 85 -7.58 -0.25 25.45
N ASN A 86 -8.64 0.14 26.17
CA ASN A 86 -9.80 -0.74 26.43
C ASN A 86 -10.84 -0.70 25.31
N ASP A 87 -10.93 0.40 24.56
CA ASP A 87 -11.90 0.60 23.48
C ASP A 87 -11.21 1.15 22.24
N ASN A 88 -11.38 0.47 21.12
CA ASN A 88 -10.82 0.86 19.85
C ASN A 88 -11.80 1.77 19.09
N PRO A 89 -11.53 3.07 18.98
CA PRO A 89 -12.44 4.02 18.34
C PRO A 89 -12.74 3.68 16.87
N PHE A 90 -11.83 2.99 16.19
CA PHE A 90 -12.03 2.57 14.80
C PHE A 90 -13.10 1.50 14.60
N ARG A 91 -13.54 0.79 15.65
CA ARG A 91 -14.68 -0.13 15.56
C ARG A 91 -15.99 0.59 15.24
N ARG A 92 -16.11 1.86 15.66
CA ARG A 92 -17.30 2.71 15.49
C ARG A 92 -17.21 3.61 14.26
N ILE A 93 -16.05 3.70 13.61
CA ILE A 93 -15.83 4.56 12.45
C ILE A 93 -16.00 3.76 11.16
N LYS A 94 -17.05 4.08 10.40
CA LYS A 94 -17.32 3.46 9.09
C LYS A 94 -16.84 4.40 7.99
N VAL A 95 -15.76 4.04 7.33
CA VAL A 95 -15.28 4.75 6.13
C VAL A 95 -15.69 3.97 4.89
N LYS A 96 -16.57 4.55 4.09
CA LYS A 96 -16.97 3.98 2.79
C LYS A 96 -16.20 4.68 1.68
N PHE A 97 -15.62 3.90 0.78
CA PHE A 97 -14.99 4.42 -0.43
C PHE A 97 -15.83 4.03 -1.64
N LYS A 98 -16.08 5.00 -2.51
CA LYS A 98 -16.69 4.71 -3.82
C LYS A 98 -15.62 4.03 -4.67
N GLU A 99 -15.79 2.76 -4.98
CA GLU A 99 -14.88 2.06 -5.88
C GLU A 99 -15.21 2.46 -7.32
N ASN A 100 -14.27 3.16 -7.94
CA ASN A 100 -14.33 3.34 -9.39
C ASN A 100 -13.83 2.03 -10.01
N VAL A 101 -14.73 1.29 -10.62
CA VAL A 101 -14.37 0.14 -11.45
C VAL A 101 -13.66 0.70 -12.69
N THR A 102 -12.35 0.66 -12.68
CA THR A 102 -11.56 0.90 -13.91
C THR A 102 -11.51 -0.42 -14.66
N LEU A 103 -12.08 -0.44 -15.85
CA LEU A 103 -11.95 -1.59 -16.74
C LEU A 103 -10.46 -1.84 -17.02
N PRO A 104 -10.02 -3.09 -17.07
CA PRO A 104 -8.66 -3.42 -17.47
C PRO A 104 -8.37 -2.79 -18.84
N ARG A 105 -7.20 -2.21 -18.99
CA ARG A 105 -6.77 -1.70 -20.30
C ARG A 105 -6.45 -2.91 -21.17
N ILE A 106 -7.23 -3.11 -22.20
CA ILE A 106 -6.98 -4.16 -23.21
C ILE A 106 -5.88 -3.63 -24.13
N ILE A 107 -4.85 -4.43 -24.32
CA ILE A 107 -3.78 -4.14 -25.29
C ILE A 107 -4.32 -4.57 -26.66
N PRO A 108 -4.36 -3.70 -27.67
CA PRO A 108 -4.79 -4.07 -29.02
C PRO A 108 -3.91 -5.18 -29.59
N ARG A 109 -4.49 -6.05 -30.39
CA ARG A 109 -3.78 -7.17 -31.01
C ARG A 109 -2.60 -6.69 -31.87
N GLU A 110 -2.78 -5.59 -32.56
CA GLU A 110 -1.77 -4.97 -33.43
C GLU A 110 -0.52 -4.56 -32.62
N GLU A 111 -0.69 -4.06 -31.40
CA GLU A 111 0.44 -3.71 -30.50
C GLU A 111 1.20 -4.97 -30.06
N ILE A 112 0.50 -6.07 -29.84
CA ILE A 112 1.11 -7.35 -29.47
C ILE A 112 1.89 -7.94 -30.64
N GLU A 113 1.32 -7.90 -31.86
CA GLU A 113 1.99 -8.35 -33.09
C GLU A 113 3.24 -7.53 -33.38
N GLN A 114 3.18 -6.21 -33.19
CA GLN A 114 4.37 -5.34 -33.32
C GLN A 114 5.45 -5.68 -32.29
N LEU A 115 5.06 -5.92 -31.04
CA LEU A 115 5.99 -6.33 -29.99
C LEU A 115 6.67 -7.66 -30.32
N LEU A 116 5.90 -8.67 -30.72
CA LEU A 116 6.43 -9.97 -31.10
C LEU A 116 7.38 -9.88 -32.29
N ASN A 117 7.01 -9.16 -33.35
CA ASN A 117 7.88 -8.93 -34.50
C ASN A 117 9.19 -8.26 -34.09
N PHE A 118 9.14 -7.25 -33.23
CA PHE A 118 10.35 -6.63 -32.69
C PHE A 118 11.22 -7.61 -31.91
N MET A 119 10.60 -8.45 -31.07
CA MET A 119 11.32 -9.43 -30.26
C MET A 119 11.96 -10.52 -31.13
N TYR A 120 11.25 -11.02 -32.15
CA TYR A 120 11.79 -12.02 -33.10
C TYR A 120 12.97 -11.47 -33.91
N ASN A 121 12.88 -10.24 -34.43
CA ASN A 121 13.97 -9.61 -35.13
C ASN A 121 15.25 -9.49 -34.29
N ARG A 122 15.12 -9.38 -32.99
CA ARG A 122 16.27 -9.35 -32.05
C ARG A 122 16.86 -10.72 -31.74
N LEU A 123 16.17 -11.81 -32.06
CA LEU A 123 16.73 -13.16 -31.91
C LEU A 123 17.85 -13.42 -32.93
N ASP A 124 17.77 -12.78 -34.10
CA ASP A 124 18.73 -12.95 -35.19
C ASP A 124 20.05 -12.15 -34.97
N GLU A 125 20.11 -11.30 -33.95
CA GLU A 125 21.35 -10.63 -33.56
C GLU A 125 22.35 -11.63 -32.97
N ASN A 126 23.53 -11.76 -33.55
CA ASN A 126 24.59 -12.77 -33.34
C ASN A 126 25.25 -12.79 -31.95
N ASP A 127 24.53 -12.47 -30.88
CA ASP A 127 25.03 -12.57 -29.51
C ASP A 127 24.48 -13.82 -28.79
N ASN A 128 25.20 -14.92 -28.90
CA ASN A 128 24.86 -16.20 -28.27
C ASN A 128 24.70 -16.14 -26.74
N SER A 129 25.31 -15.15 -26.10
CA SER A 129 25.26 -15.02 -24.64
C SER A 129 23.87 -14.54 -24.16
N VAL A 130 23.18 -13.78 -24.98
CA VAL A 130 21.87 -13.16 -24.68
C VAL A 130 20.71 -13.92 -25.34
N TYR A 131 20.99 -14.76 -26.33
CA TYR A 131 19.97 -15.48 -27.11
C TYR A 131 18.96 -16.25 -26.24
N LYS A 132 19.42 -17.01 -25.25
CA LYS A 132 18.55 -17.78 -24.36
C LYS A 132 17.57 -16.91 -23.57
N TYR A 133 18.01 -15.74 -23.14
CA TYR A 133 17.14 -14.79 -22.41
C TYR A 133 16.12 -14.17 -23.34
N ARG A 134 16.51 -13.79 -24.54
CA ARG A 134 15.60 -13.24 -25.56
C ARG A 134 14.56 -14.28 -26.00
N LEU A 135 14.98 -15.52 -26.23
CA LEU A 135 14.07 -16.62 -26.56
C LEU A 135 13.05 -16.89 -25.45
N ARG A 136 13.50 -16.92 -24.20
CA ARG A 136 12.58 -17.05 -23.05
C ARG A 136 11.55 -15.93 -23.05
N ASP A 137 11.98 -14.70 -23.27
CA ASP A 137 11.09 -13.54 -23.22
C ASP A 137 10.03 -13.58 -24.34
N VAL A 138 10.40 -14.03 -25.54
CA VAL A 138 9.45 -14.28 -26.65
C VAL A 138 8.43 -15.34 -26.26
N VAL A 139 8.89 -16.49 -25.76
CA VAL A 139 8.00 -17.61 -25.36
C VAL A 139 7.03 -17.16 -24.28
N VAL A 140 7.49 -16.38 -23.30
CA VAL A 140 6.62 -15.85 -22.23
C VAL A 140 5.51 -14.97 -22.82
N VAL A 141 5.83 -14.07 -23.75
CA VAL A 141 4.83 -13.20 -24.40
C VAL A 141 3.84 -14.04 -25.21
N GLU A 142 4.30 -15.01 -26.03
CA GLU A 142 3.42 -15.89 -26.80
C GLU A 142 2.49 -16.75 -25.94
N MET A 143 2.93 -17.15 -24.75
CA MET A 143 2.09 -17.92 -23.84
C MET A 143 1.02 -17.08 -23.13
N LEU A 144 1.16 -15.76 -23.09
CA LEU A 144 0.24 -14.85 -22.42
C LEU A 144 -0.86 -14.34 -23.36
N PHE A 145 -0.66 -14.41 -24.66
CA PHE A 145 -1.54 -13.90 -25.71
C PHE A 145 -1.85 -14.93 -26.79
#